data_e5bb5e3a5fadb497c599c249cc30f148
#
_entry.id   e5bb5e3a5fadb497c599c249cc30f148
#
_cell.length_a   1.000
_cell.length_b   1.000
_cell.length_c   1.000
_cell.angle_alpha   90.00
_cell.angle_beta   90.00
_cell.angle_gamma   90.00
#
_symmetry.space_group_name_H-M   'P 1'
#
loop_
_entity.id
_entity.type
_entity.pdbx_description
1 polymer ?
#
loop_
_entity_poly.entity_id
_entity_poly.type
_entity_poly.pdbx_seq_one_letter_code
_entity_poly.pdbx_strand_id
1 'polypeptide(L)'
;MMKAEQKVLKRFNKGCVDYHLLEDGDRILIALSGGKDSLELVRLLAQRARIFKPHIEVEAAHIIMDNIPYETDRSYLQNFCAENGIKLHILHSSFDESTDPRKTRCFLCAWNRRKTLFEFAVDNGFNKIALGHHMDDILVTLLMNITFEGSHSTMQPSLPLKHYPLTIIRPLCLVHEADIRQV
;
A
#
# COMPACT_ATOMS: atom_id res chain seq x y z
N MET A 1 24.18 -5.60 -2.56
CA MET A 1 22.99 -5.23 -3.36
C MET A 1 22.28 -6.47 -3.92
N MET A 2 22.82 -7.20 -4.92
CA MET A 2 22.11 -8.37 -5.53
C MET A 2 21.53 -9.40 -4.55
N LYS A 3 22.20 -9.70 -3.41
CA LYS A 3 21.68 -10.66 -2.41
C LYS A 3 20.45 -10.14 -1.66
N ALA A 4 20.37 -8.84 -1.36
CA ALA A 4 19.24 -8.23 -0.66
C ALA A 4 18.01 -8.21 -1.58
N GLU A 5 18.14 -7.75 -2.81
CA GLU A 5 17.07 -7.73 -3.81
C GLU A 5 16.47 -9.12 -4.03
N GLN A 6 17.32 -10.14 -4.20
CA GLN A 6 16.86 -11.52 -4.35
C GLN A 6 16.10 -12.03 -3.12
N LYS A 7 16.53 -11.64 -1.92
CA LYS A 7 15.88 -12.03 -0.67
C LYS A 7 14.51 -11.37 -0.54
N VAL A 8 14.41 -10.08 -0.84
CA VAL A 8 13.16 -9.31 -0.85
C VAL A 8 12.20 -9.91 -1.88
N LEU A 9 12.65 -10.12 -3.12
CA LEU A 9 11.84 -10.71 -4.18
C LEU A 9 11.33 -12.12 -3.82
N LYS A 10 12.19 -12.96 -3.24
CA LYS A 10 11.80 -14.33 -2.81
C LYS A 10 10.70 -14.28 -1.76
N ARG A 11 10.80 -13.39 -0.76
CA ARG A 11 9.80 -13.24 0.31
C ARG A 11 8.50 -12.61 -0.19
N PHE A 12 8.60 -11.59 -1.05
CA PHE A 12 7.45 -11.03 -1.74
C PHE A 12 6.67 -12.09 -2.52
N ASN A 13 7.35 -12.86 -3.37
CA ASN A 13 6.71 -13.94 -4.13
C ASN A 13 6.09 -14.99 -3.21
N LYS A 14 6.78 -15.37 -2.12
CA LYS A 14 6.25 -16.30 -1.13
C LYS A 14 4.97 -15.75 -0.49
N GLY A 15 4.94 -14.50 -0.07
CA GLY A 15 3.75 -13.85 0.50
C GLY A 15 2.58 -13.82 -0.49
N CYS A 16 2.84 -13.49 -1.76
CA CYS A 16 1.82 -13.48 -2.79
C CYS A 16 1.19 -14.87 -3.00
N VAL A 17 2.00 -15.94 -2.98
CA VAL A 17 1.53 -17.31 -3.15
C VAL A 17 0.83 -17.85 -1.91
N ASP A 18 1.46 -17.77 -0.74
CA ASP A 18 0.96 -18.35 0.51
C ASP A 18 -0.41 -17.75 0.93
N TYR A 19 -0.63 -16.47 0.61
CA TYR A 19 -1.85 -15.76 0.98
C TYR A 19 -2.79 -15.47 -0.20
N HIS A 20 -2.53 -16.04 -1.37
CA HIS A 20 -3.34 -15.86 -2.58
C HIS A 20 -3.64 -14.38 -2.89
N LEU A 21 -2.59 -13.52 -2.83
CA LEU A 21 -2.78 -12.08 -2.95
C LEU A 21 -3.05 -11.62 -4.38
N LEU A 22 -2.61 -12.39 -5.38
CA LEU A 22 -2.67 -12.04 -6.80
C LEU A 22 -3.42 -13.12 -7.58
N GLU A 23 -4.42 -12.70 -8.34
CA GLU A 23 -5.26 -13.55 -9.20
C GLU A 23 -5.26 -13.04 -10.63
N ASP A 24 -5.61 -13.91 -11.57
CA ASP A 24 -5.67 -13.55 -12.98
C ASP A 24 -6.81 -12.54 -13.24
N GLY A 25 -6.49 -11.45 -13.92
CA GLY A 25 -7.43 -10.36 -14.17
C GLY A 25 -7.49 -9.28 -13.06
N ASP A 26 -6.63 -9.37 -12.03
CA ASP A 26 -6.60 -8.33 -11.00
C ASP A 26 -6.17 -6.97 -11.56
N ARG A 27 -6.90 -5.94 -11.13
CA ARG A 27 -6.56 -4.53 -11.31
C ARG A 27 -6.21 -3.93 -9.95
N ILE A 28 -4.93 -3.66 -9.74
CA ILE A 28 -4.34 -3.32 -8.45
C ILE A 28 -3.93 -1.85 -8.41
N LEU A 29 -4.43 -1.11 -7.41
CA LEU A 29 -4.00 0.25 -7.12
C LEU A 29 -3.01 0.25 -5.94
N ILE A 30 -1.78 0.69 -6.18
CA ILE A 30 -0.77 0.84 -5.11
C ILE A 30 -0.99 2.16 -4.38
N ALA A 31 -1.11 2.13 -3.05
CA ALA A 31 -1.09 3.31 -2.21
C ALA A 31 0.36 3.80 -2.04
N LEU A 32 0.77 4.76 -2.87
CA LEU A 32 2.14 5.29 -2.89
C LEU A 32 2.26 6.47 -1.92
N SER A 33 2.89 6.25 -0.76
CA SER A 33 3.15 7.30 0.23
C SER A 33 4.39 8.14 -0.08
N GLY A 34 5.31 7.63 -0.90
CA GLY A 34 6.63 8.20 -1.15
C GLY A 34 7.72 7.66 -0.21
N GLY A 35 7.37 6.87 0.80
CA GLY A 35 8.33 6.17 1.65
C GLY A 35 8.93 4.93 0.97
N LYS A 36 10.12 4.52 1.43
CA LYS A 36 10.90 3.38 0.90
C LYS A 36 10.08 2.11 0.65
N ASP A 37 9.18 1.77 1.58
CA ASP A 37 8.38 0.52 1.49
C ASP A 37 7.36 0.59 0.37
N SER A 38 6.73 1.75 0.18
CA SER A 38 5.79 1.96 -0.92
C SER A 38 6.49 2.03 -2.29
N LEU A 39 7.71 2.57 -2.35
CA LEU A 39 8.53 2.58 -3.57
C LEU A 39 8.97 1.15 -3.92
N GLU A 40 9.45 0.38 -2.94
CA GLU A 40 9.81 -1.01 -3.16
C GLU A 40 8.60 -1.86 -3.62
N LEU A 41 7.41 -1.60 -3.06
CA LEU A 41 6.19 -2.25 -3.51
C LEU A 41 5.86 -1.93 -4.98
N VAL A 42 6.06 -0.68 -5.42
CA VAL A 42 5.90 -0.29 -6.85
C VAL A 42 6.84 -1.10 -7.71
N ARG A 43 8.13 -1.17 -7.36
CA ARG A 43 9.16 -1.90 -8.11
C ARG A 43 8.80 -3.39 -8.24
N LEU A 44 8.42 -4.03 -7.15
CA LEU A 44 8.10 -5.46 -7.11
C LEU A 44 6.81 -5.80 -7.87
N LEU A 45 5.75 -5.00 -7.72
CA LEU A 45 4.50 -5.23 -8.44
C LEU A 45 4.64 -4.90 -9.94
N ALA A 46 5.43 -3.88 -10.31
CA ALA A 46 5.77 -3.59 -11.70
C ALA A 46 6.51 -4.77 -12.35
N GLN A 47 7.49 -5.34 -11.64
CA GLN A 47 8.21 -6.53 -12.12
C GLN A 47 7.25 -7.74 -12.22
N ARG A 48 6.34 -7.92 -11.26
CA ARG A 48 5.37 -9.00 -11.25
C ARG A 48 4.34 -8.88 -12.38
N ALA A 49 3.90 -7.67 -12.71
CA ALA A 49 2.95 -7.42 -13.80
C ALA A 49 3.49 -7.80 -15.20
N ARG A 50 4.82 -7.91 -15.35
CA ARG A 50 5.45 -8.37 -16.60
C ARG A 50 5.35 -9.88 -16.81
N ILE A 51 4.93 -10.64 -15.80
CA ILE A 51 4.78 -12.09 -15.87
C ILE A 51 3.39 -12.42 -16.39
N PHE A 52 3.30 -13.33 -17.36
CA PHE A 52 2.07 -13.63 -18.09
C PHE A 52 0.94 -14.20 -17.21
N LYS A 53 1.26 -15.00 -16.20
CA LYS A 53 0.25 -15.61 -15.29
C LYS A 53 0.66 -15.53 -13.82
N PRO A 54 -0.24 -15.09 -12.93
CA PRO A 54 -1.50 -14.42 -13.25
C PRO A 54 -1.23 -13.09 -13.98
N HIS A 55 -2.05 -12.74 -14.96
CA HIS A 55 -2.02 -11.43 -15.60
C HIS A 55 -2.65 -10.41 -14.65
N ILE A 56 -1.91 -9.37 -14.33
CA ILE A 56 -2.37 -8.28 -13.44
C ILE A 56 -2.09 -6.93 -14.06
N GLU A 57 -2.99 -5.98 -13.85
CA GLU A 57 -2.79 -4.57 -14.16
C GLU A 57 -2.46 -3.82 -12.88
N VAL A 58 -1.47 -2.94 -12.93
CA VAL A 58 -0.99 -2.23 -11.74
C VAL A 58 -0.84 -0.74 -12.05
N GLU A 59 -1.46 0.09 -11.24
CA GLU A 59 -1.29 1.54 -11.24
C GLU A 59 -1.02 2.01 -9.80
N ALA A 60 -0.56 3.25 -9.62
CA ALA A 60 -0.27 3.82 -8.32
C ALA A 60 -1.08 5.10 -8.07
N ALA A 61 -1.43 5.38 -6.83
CA ALA A 61 -2.04 6.64 -6.42
C ALA A 61 -1.27 7.25 -5.25
N HIS A 62 -0.93 8.55 -5.37
CA HIS A 62 -0.39 9.38 -4.31
C HIS A 62 -1.42 10.43 -3.90
N ILE A 63 -1.69 10.52 -2.59
CA ILE A 63 -2.72 11.42 -2.06
C ILE A 63 -2.06 12.61 -1.38
N ILE A 64 -2.39 13.80 -1.85
CA ILE A 64 -2.01 15.08 -1.27
C ILE A 64 -3.13 15.56 -0.37
N MET A 65 -2.78 15.93 0.87
CA MET A 65 -3.72 16.57 1.80
C MET A 65 -3.56 18.08 1.68
N ASP A 66 -4.52 18.76 1.06
CA ASP A 66 -4.41 20.18 0.73
C ASP A 66 -4.36 21.10 1.96
N ASN A 67 -4.87 20.63 3.09
CA ASN A 67 -4.86 21.36 4.36
C ASN A 67 -3.72 20.96 5.32
N ILE A 68 -2.75 20.17 4.85
CA ILE A 68 -1.56 19.81 5.62
C ILE A 68 -0.31 20.28 4.87
N PRO A 69 0.49 21.20 5.44
CA PRO A 69 1.71 21.67 4.81
C PRO A 69 2.80 20.57 4.93
N TYR A 70 2.88 19.70 3.95
CA TYR A 70 4.05 18.85 3.78
C TYR A 70 4.42 18.79 2.29
N GLU A 71 5.71 18.78 2.04
CA GLU A 71 6.22 18.70 0.68
C GLU A 71 6.60 17.26 0.36
N THR A 72 6.09 16.78 -0.76
CA THR A 72 6.57 15.55 -1.38
C THR A 72 7.14 15.91 -2.74
N ASP A 73 8.32 15.41 -3.06
CA ASP A 73 8.88 15.56 -4.39
C ASP A 73 8.07 14.73 -5.40
N ARG A 74 7.08 15.41 -6.00
CA ARG A 74 6.17 14.81 -6.98
C ARG A 74 6.90 14.40 -8.25
N SER A 75 7.91 15.19 -8.65
CA SER A 75 8.69 14.90 -9.84
C SER A 75 9.46 13.60 -9.67
N TYR A 76 10.03 13.38 -8.47
CA TYR A 76 10.65 12.11 -8.13
C TYR A 76 9.68 10.93 -8.23
N LEU A 77 8.48 11.04 -7.64
CA LEU A 77 7.48 9.97 -7.68
C LEU A 77 7.00 9.68 -9.11
N GLN A 78 6.78 10.73 -9.91
CA GLN A 78 6.37 10.60 -11.31
C GLN A 78 7.44 9.88 -12.14
N ASN A 79 8.70 10.31 -12.02
CA ASN A 79 9.81 9.71 -12.73
C ASN A 79 10.01 8.25 -12.31
N PHE A 80 9.99 7.97 -11.00
CA PHE A 80 10.14 6.63 -10.47
C PHE A 80 9.05 5.67 -10.99
N CYS A 81 7.78 6.11 -10.98
CA CYS A 81 6.69 5.31 -11.52
C CYS A 81 6.84 5.11 -13.03
N ALA A 82 7.21 6.15 -13.79
CA ALA A 82 7.41 6.07 -15.24
C ALA A 82 8.54 5.09 -15.60
N GLU A 83 9.66 5.12 -14.89
CA GLU A 83 10.78 4.19 -15.07
C GLU A 83 10.37 2.72 -14.83
N ASN A 84 9.45 2.50 -13.91
CA ASN A 84 8.89 1.18 -13.64
C ASN A 84 7.71 0.80 -14.57
N GLY A 85 7.26 1.71 -15.44
CA GLY A 85 6.13 1.49 -16.34
C GLY A 85 4.77 1.50 -15.61
N ILE A 86 4.69 2.16 -14.46
CA ILE A 86 3.47 2.30 -13.63
C ILE A 86 2.89 3.69 -13.82
N LYS A 87 1.59 3.74 -14.15
CA LYS A 87 0.86 5.01 -14.21
C LYS A 87 0.61 5.52 -12.80
N LEU A 88 1.00 6.79 -12.55
CA LEU A 88 0.77 7.46 -11.26
C LEU A 88 -0.41 8.43 -11.35
N HIS A 89 -1.34 8.28 -10.41
CA HIS A 89 -2.42 9.24 -10.17
C HIS A 89 -2.09 10.11 -8.96
N ILE A 90 -2.20 11.43 -9.13
CA ILE A 90 -2.10 12.38 -8.03
C ILE A 90 -3.51 12.75 -7.62
N LEU A 91 -3.90 12.40 -6.41
CA LEU A 91 -5.22 12.66 -5.87
C LEU A 91 -5.15 13.75 -4.80
N HIS A 92 -6.15 14.60 -4.73
CA HIS A 92 -6.27 15.64 -3.73
C HIS A 92 -7.35 15.27 -2.71
N SER A 93 -7.09 15.53 -1.45
CA SER A 93 -8.03 15.31 -0.36
C SER A 93 -7.86 16.40 0.69
N SER A 94 -8.92 16.63 1.45
CA SER A 94 -8.90 17.58 2.57
C SER A 94 -9.84 17.07 3.67
N PHE A 95 -9.73 17.62 4.87
CA PHE A 95 -10.66 17.36 5.95
C PHE A 95 -10.92 18.64 6.73
N ASP A 96 -12.10 18.73 7.32
CA ASP A 96 -12.48 19.82 8.22
C ASP A 96 -12.39 19.30 9.67
N GLU A 97 -11.55 19.96 10.47
CA GLU A 97 -11.34 19.63 11.88
C GLU A 97 -12.59 19.90 12.75
N SER A 98 -13.49 20.76 12.28
CA SER A 98 -14.73 21.09 12.99
C SER A 98 -15.79 19.98 12.87
N THR A 99 -15.67 19.08 11.90
CA THR A 99 -16.69 18.05 11.61
C THR A 99 -16.87 17.05 12.74
N ASP A 100 -15.82 16.68 13.46
CA ASP A 100 -15.89 15.86 14.68
C ASP A 100 -14.80 16.25 15.68
N PRO A 101 -15.09 17.18 16.59
CA PRO A 101 -14.13 17.68 17.58
C PRO A 101 -13.56 16.60 18.52
N ARG A 102 -14.18 15.41 18.58
CA ARG A 102 -13.71 14.28 19.41
C ARG A 102 -12.58 13.50 18.74
N LYS A 103 -12.32 13.73 17.47
CA LYS A 103 -11.29 13.00 16.71
C LYS A 103 -10.04 13.86 16.53
N THR A 104 -8.89 13.20 16.65
CA THR A 104 -7.61 13.90 16.43
C THR A 104 -7.41 14.24 14.96
N ARG A 105 -6.64 15.29 14.68
CA ARG A 105 -6.24 15.71 13.34
C ARG A 105 -5.61 14.56 12.54
N CYS A 106 -4.75 13.76 13.20
CA CYS A 106 -4.13 12.60 12.57
C CYS A 106 -5.15 11.54 12.15
N PHE A 107 -6.18 11.30 12.97
CA PHE A 107 -7.26 10.37 12.63
C PHE A 107 -8.05 10.85 11.41
N LEU A 108 -8.45 12.13 11.38
CA LEU A 108 -9.21 12.73 10.27
C LEU A 108 -8.41 12.68 8.97
N CYS A 109 -7.13 13.02 9.03
CA CYS A 109 -6.22 12.91 7.89
C CYS A 109 -6.13 11.49 7.34
N ALA A 110 -5.87 10.51 8.21
CA ALA A 110 -5.74 9.11 7.80
C ALA A 110 -7.06 8.55 7.24
N TRP A 111 -8.20 8.96 7.82
CA TRP A 111 -9.51 8.53 7.39
C TRP A 111 -9.86 9.09 6.00
N ASN A 112 -9.66 10.40 5.79
CA ASN A 112 -9.94 11.04 4.50
C ASN A 112 -9.02 10.54 3.38
N ARG A 113 -7.71 10.36 3.66
CA ARG A 113 -6.80 9.70 2.71
C ARG A 113 -7.32 8.35 2.26
N ARG A 114 -7.72 7.52 3.22
CA ARG A 114 -8.22 6.18 2.93
C ARG A 114 -9.51 6.22 2.13
N LYS A 115 -10.44 7.10 2.51
CA LYS A 115 -11.71 7.32 1.80
C LYS A 115 -11.45 7.69 0.34
N THR A 116 -10.65 8.74 0.09
CA THR A 116 -10.29 9.18 -1.27
C THR A 116 -9.67 8.07 -2.10
N LEU A 117 -8.77 7.28 -1.50
CA LEU A 117 -8.15 6.14 -2.18
C LEU A 117 -9.15 5.07 -2.58
N PHE A 118 -10.08 4.73 -1.69
CA PHE A 118 -11.08 3.69 -1.92
C PHE A 118 -12.12 4.12 -2.96
N GLU A 119 -12.62 5.35 -2.87
CA GLU A 119 -13.55 5.91 -3.84
C GLU A 119 -12.90 5.94 -5.23
N PHE A 120 -11.70 6.47 -5.35
CA PHE A 120 -10.96 6.46 -6.61
C PHE A 120 -10.77 5.04 -7.18
N ALA A 121 -10.41 4.06 -6.33
CA ALA A 121 -10.22 2.69 -6.77
C ALA A 121 -11.52 2.08 -7.33
N VAL A 122 -12.65 2.28 -6.66
CA VAL A 122 -13.97 1.80 -7.11
C VAL A 122 -14.37 2.46 -8.43
N ASP A 123 -14.28 3.79 -8.50
CA ASP A 123 -14.71 4.58 -9.66
C ASP A 123 -13.91 4.24 -10.93
N ASN A 124 -12.66 3.77 -10.76
CA ASN A 124 -11.77 3.37 -11.85
C ASN A 124 -11.70 1.85 -12.07
N GLY A 125 -12.54 1.07 -11.39
CA GLY A 125 -12.68 -0.37 -11.60
C GLY A 125 -11.48 -1.21 -11.09
N PHE A 126 -10.73 -0.72 -10.11
CA PHE A 126 -9.77 -1.54 -9.40
C PHE A 126 -10.50 -2.49 -8.44
N ASN A 127 -9.99 -3.70 -8.27
CA ASN A 127 -10.53 -4.69 -7.33
C ASN A 127 -9.63 -4.92 -6.12
N LYS A 128 -8.37 -4.49 -6.20
CA LYS A 128 -7.41 -4.62 -5.09
C LYS A 128 -6.65 -3.31 -4.83
N ILE A 129 -6.36 -3.07 -3.55
CA ILE A 129 -5.47 -1.99 -3.12
C ILE A 129 -4.27 -2.61 -2.42
N ALA A 130 -3.07 -2.32 -2.93
CA ALA A 130 -1.82 -2.80 -2.36
C ALA A 130 -1.20 -1.75 -1.41
N LEU A 131 -0.92 -2.17 -0.18
CA LEU A 131 -0.28 -1.36 0.86
C LEU A 131 1.13 -1.86 1.15
N GLY A 132 2.07 -0.94 1.34
CA GLY A 132 3.48 -1.21 1.60
C GLY A 132 3.82 -1.67 3.03
N HIS A 133 2.85 -2.22 3.77
CA HIS A 133 3.12 -2.76 5.11
C HIS A 133 3.95 -4.04 5.02
N HIS A 134 5.04 -4.08 5.77
CA HIS A 134 5.97 -5.20 5.84
C HIS A 134 5.80 -6.04 7.12
N MET A 135 6.59 -7.10 7.27
CA MET A 135 6.45 -8.05 8.37
C MET A 135 6.60 -7.38 9.75
N ASP A 136 7.52 -6.43 9.87
CA ASP A 136 7.77 -5.75 11.15
C ASP A 136 6.56 -4.89 11.57
N ASP A 137 5.85 -4.23 10.63
CA ASP A 137 4.60 -3.51 10.91
C ASP A 137 3.52 -4.44 11.49
N ILE A 138 3.39 -5.64 10.89
CA ILE A 138 2.41 -6.64 11.31
C ILE A 138 2.71 -7.13 12.73
N LEU A 139 4.00 -7.37 13.03
CA LEU A 139 4.44 -7.82 14.36
C LEU A 139 4.29 -6.71 15.41
N VAL A 140 4.68 -5.48 15.09
CA VAL A 140 4.51 -4.32 15.99
C VAL A 140 3.03 -4.10 16.29
N THR A 141 2.17 -4.15 15.27
CA THR A 141 0.72 -4.00 15.45
C THR A 141 0.15 -5.12 16.34
N LEU A 142 0.59 -6.36 16.16
CA LEU A 142 0.19 -7.47 17.02
C LEU A 142 0.59 -7.22 18.48
N LEU A 143 1.84 -6.84 18.72
CA LEU A 143 2.32 -6.54 20.07
C LEU A 143 1.59 -5.37 20.72
N MET A 144 1.32 -4.31 19.97
CA MET A 144 0.53 -3.17 20.45
C MET A 144 -0.89 -3.60 20.85
N ASN A 145 -1.56 -4.37 20.01
CA ASN A 145 -2.92 -4.82 20.28
C ASN A 145 -2.97 -5.77 21.50
N ILE A 146 -2.00 -6.67 21.65
CA ILE A 146 -1.90 -7.53 22.85
C ILE A 146 -1.68 -6.68 24.11
N THR A 147 -0.76 -5.70 24.04
CA THR A 147 -0.34 -4.94 25.21
C THR A 147 -1.38 -3.92 25.68
N PHE A 148 -2.02 -3.21 24.73
CA PHE A 148 -2.90 -2.09 25.06
C PHE A 148 -4.40 -2.42 24.97
N GLU A 149 -4.77 -3.39 24.12
CA GLU A 149 -6.18 -3.71 23.86
C GLU A 149 -6.56 -5.14 24.31
N GLY A 150 -5.61 -5.96 24.74
CA GLY A 150 -5.84 -7.36 25.10
C GLY A 150 -6.33 -8.20 23.89
N SER A 151 -6.06 -7.77 22.67
CA SER A 151 -6.52 -8.40 21.43
C SER A 151 -5.38 -9.07 20.68
N HIS A 152 -5.59 -10.27 20.16
CA HIS A 152 -4.64 -11.00 19.32
C HIS A 152 -4.79 -10.65 17.82
N SER A 153 -5.42 -9.53 17.48
CA SER A 153 -5.60 -9.09 16.10
C SER A 153 -4.35 -8.41 15.55
N THR A 154 -4.15 -8.53 14.23
CA THR A 154 -3.10 -7.81 13.51
C THR A 154 -3.53 -7.50 12.08
N MET A 155 -2.66 -6.90 11.28
CA MET A 155 -2.91 -6.61 9.88
C MET A 155 -2.94 -7.91 9.06
N GLN A 156 -4.08 -8.24 8.48
CA GLN A 156 -4.20 -9.41 7.61
C GLN A 156 -3.48 -9.17 6.27
N PRO A 157 -2.76 -10.14 5.70
CA PRO A 157 -2.15 -10.03 4.37
C PRO A 157 -3.17 -9.76 3.26
N SER A 158 -4.37 -10.35 3.35
CA SER A 158 -5.52 -10.11 2.48
C SER A 158 -6.74 -9.77 3.33
N LEU A 159 -7.38 -8.63 3.05
CA LEU A 159 -8.53 -8.13 3.81
C LEU A 159 -9.63 -7.62 2.85
N PRO A 160 -10.66 -8.43 2.56
CA PRO A 160 -11.85 -7.95 1.86
C PRO A 160 -12.57 -6.88 2.66
N LEU A 161 -12.95 -5.78 2.01
CA LEU A 161 -13.66 -4.67 2.67
C LEU A 161 -15.17 -4.93 2.65
N LYS A 162 -15.84 -4.62 3.78
CA LYS A 162 -17.30 -4.84 3.92
C LYS A 162 -18.14 -3.82 3.13
N HIS A 163 -17.64 -2.60 2.98
CA HIS A 163 -18.40 -1.46 2.42
C HIS A 163 -17.96 -1.05 1.02
N TYR A 164 -16.90 -1.65 0.50
CA TYR A 164 -16.37 -1.41 -0.84
C TYR A 164 -16.11 -2.75 -1.53
N PRO A 165 -16.33 -2.87 -2.84
CA PRO A 165 -15.99 -4.08 -3.60
C PRO A 165 -14.47 -4.15 -3.83
N LEU A 166 -13.70 -4.04 -2.76
CA LEU A 166 -12.24 -3.95 -2.78
C LEU A 166 -11.64 -4.92 -1.76
N THR A 167 -10.48 -5.47 -2.10
CA THR A 167 -9.63 -6.22 -1.18
C THR A 167 -8.33 -5.46 -0.94
N ILE A 168 -8.00 -5.19 0.32
CA ILE A 168 -6.67 -4.68 0.68
C ILE A 168 -5.70 -5.85 0.70
N ILE A 169 -4.57 -5.71 0.00
CA ILE A 169 -3.49 -6.70 0.01
C ILE A 169 -2.20 -6.08 0.55
N ARG A 170 -1.36 -6.91 1.20
CA ARG A 170 -0.05 -6.52 1.77
C ARG A 170 1.05 -7.46 1.27
N PRO A 171 1.52 -7.25 0.03
CA PRO A 171 2.48 -8.18 -0.59
C PRO A 171 3.84 -8.24 0.13
N LEU A 172 4.18 -7.22 0.93
CA LEU A 172 5.41 -7.19 1.72
C LEU A 172 5.28 -7.88 3.09
N CYS A 173 4.16 -8.55 3.40
CA CYS A 173 3.86 -9.14 4.71
C CYS A 173 4.90 -10.14 5.25
N LEU A 174 5.72 -10.74 4.39
CA LEU A 174 6.84 -11.63 4.77
C LEU A 174 8.22 -10.98 4.59
N VAL A 175 8.28 -9.73 4.16
CA VAL A 175 9.54 -8.99 3.94
C VAL A 175 9.90 -8.23 5.22
N HIS A 176 11.17 -8.30 5.65
CA HIS A 176 11.66 -7.51 6.77
C HIS A 176 12.03 -6.09 6.32
N GLU A 177 11.78 -5.10 7.18
CA GLU A 177 12.18 -3.72 6.94
C GLU A 177 13.69 -3.59 6.68
N ALA A 178 14.50 -4.32 7.46
CA ALA A 178 15.95 -4.31 7.32
C ALA A 178 16.43 -4.76 5.92
N ASP A 179 15.69 -5.65 5.25
CA ASP A 179 16.02 -6.10 3.90
C ASP A 179 15.64 -5.02 2.87
N ILE A 180 14.51 -4.31 3.06
CA ILE A 180 14.08 -3.20 2.19
C ILE A 180 15.08 -2.04 2.26
N ARG A 181 15.63 -1.75 3.44
CA ARG A 181 16.64 -0.68 3.61
C ARG A 181 17.96 -0.93 2.88
N GLN A 182 18.21 -2.15 2.43
CA GLN A 182 19.45 -2.54 1.74
C GLN A 182 19.29 -2.54 0.19
N VAL A 183 18.08 -2.35 -0.30
CA VAL A 183 17.74 -2.28 -1.72
C VAL A 183 17.63 -0.83 -2.16
#